data_f32d86bb3ff1c7a39f6ab2fe67940749
#
_entry.id   f32d86bb3ff1c7a39f6ab2fe67940749
#
_cell.length_a   1.000
_cell.length_b   1.000
_cell.length_c   1.000
_cell.angle_alpha   90.00
_cell.angle_beta   90.00
_cell.angle_gamma   90.00
#
_symmetry.space_group_name_H-M   'P 1'
#
loop_
_entity.id
_entity.type
_entity.pdbx_description
1 polymer ?
#
loop_
_entity_poly.entity_id
_entity_poly.type
_entity_poly.pdbx_seq_one_letter_code
_entity_poly.pdbx_strand_id
1 'polypeptide(L)'
;MEYQNPQPDAGVQNHSAGSLVPGHGRTVISETAVAKVAGIAARAVPGVYSLGSVPSRALGAIRDAVGSSDHAAGVHAEVGETQVAVDISLVATYGTPLHSLADQVRSSVYRAVEDLVGLQVIEVNVEITDVYVAPPVKSSGPATAEREALL
;
A
#
# COMPACT_ATOMS: atom_id res chain seq x y z
N MET A 1 21.49 52.01 0.69
CA MET A 1 21.49 51.16 1.00
C MET A 1 20.77 50.22 0.61
N GLU A 2 20.95 49.40 0.31
CA GLU A 2 20.31 48.61 -0.10
C GLU A 2 20.42 47.40 0.46
N TYR A 3 19.75 46.70 0.64
CA TYR A 3 19.70 45.66 1.07
C TYR A 3 19.67 44.77 0.24
N GLN A 4 20.31 44.22 0.05
CA GLN A 4 20.49 43.26 -0.50
C GLN A 4 20.01 42.22 0.08
N ASN A 5 18.96 41.89 0.06
CA ASN A 5 18.41 40.89 0.47
C ASN A 5 18.97 39.69 -0.01
N PRO A 6 19.45 39.05 0.64
CA PRO A 6 20.05 37.95 0.24
C PRO A 6 19.13 37.01 -0.21
N GLN A 7 19.16 36.64 -1.16
CA GLN A 7 18.42 35.85 -1.67
C GLN A 7 18.54 34.60 -1.22
N PRO A 8 17.80 34.03 -0.85
CA PRO A 8 17.78 32.84 -0.32
C PRO A 8 18.06 31.95 -1.31
N ASP A 9 18.82 31.23 -1.12
CA ASP A 9 19.16 30.43 -1.89
C ASP A 9 18.26 29.53 -2.27
N ALA A 10 17.81 29.59 -3.10
CA ALA A 10 16.88 28.79 -3.51
C ALA A 10 17.18 27.43 -3.44
N GLY A 11 18.25 27.13 -3.52
CA GLY A 11 18.46 25.80 -3.58
C GLY A 11 18.07 25.04 -2.55
N VAL A 12 17.87 25.64 -1.63
CA VAL A 12 17.64 24.97 -0.59
C VAL A 12 16.48 24.29 -0.47
N GLN A 13 15.84 24.21 -1.19
CA GLN A 13 14.70 23.76 -0.94
C GLN A 13 14.54 22.46 -0.92
N ASN A 14 14.86 21.78 -0.43
CA ASN A 14 14.71 20.59 -0.41
C ASN A 14 13.67 20.21 0.20
N HIS A 15 13.09 20.17 0.37
CA HIS A 15 12.02 19.85 0.64
C HIS A 15 11.74 18.60 1.18
N SER A 16 12.28 18.25 2.00
CA SER A 16 12.07 17.11 2.61
C SER A 16 10.77 17.08 3.22
N ALA A 17 10.44 16.07 3.87
CA ALA A 17 9.21 15.94 4.53
C ALA A 17 8.86 17.08 5.38
N GLY A 18 9.74 17.79 5.76
CA GLY A 18 9.40 18.88 6.60
C GLY A 18 9.52 20.17 5.90
N SER A 19 9.07 20.26 4.72
CA SER A 19 9.20 21.45 4.01
C SER A 19 8.67 22.64 4.75
N LEU A 20 9.44 23.68 4.84
CA LEU A 20 9.02 24.87 5.53
C LEU A 20 8.45 25.85 4.55
N VAL A 21 7.28 26.31 4.82
CA VAL A 21 6.69 27.37 4.05
C VAL A 21 6.74 28.60 4.94
N PRO A 22 7.45 29.63 4.57
CA PRO A 22 7.62 30.79 5.44
C PRO A 22 6.27 31.33 5.91
N GLY A 23 6.15 31.47 7.18
CA GLY A 23 4.92 32.01 7.75
C GLY A 23 3.82 31.03 7.91
N HIS A 24 3.97 29.79 7.45
CA HIS A 24 2.90 28.84 7.54
C HIS A 24 3.25 27.57 8.25
N GLY A 25 4.44 27.42 8.74
CA GLY A 25 4.79 26.24 9.52
C GLY A 25 5.37 25.16 8.65
N ARG A 26 5.32 23.93 9.15
CA ARG A 26 6.03 22.84 8.55
C ARG A 26 5.10 21.65 8.44
N THR A 27 5.25 20.85 7.43
CA THR A 27 4.46 19.67 7.26
C THR A 27 5.32 18.45 7.48
N VAL A 28 4.88 17.55 8.32
CA VAL A 28 5.59 16.31 8.58
C VAL A 28 4.62 15.17 8.30
N ILE A 29 5.06 14.20 7.53
CA ILE A 29 4.20 13.08 7.17
C ILE A 29 4.74 11.85 7.88
N SER A 30 3.91 11.20 8.67
CA SER A 30 4.35 10.10 9.49
C SER A 30 4.50 8.81 8.71
N GLU A 31 5.22 7.87 9.29
CA GLU A 31 5.37 6.57 8.68
C GLU A 31 4.03 5.87 8.53
N THR A 32 3.14 6.06 9.48
CA THR A 32 1.82 5.46 9.39
C THR A 32 1.06 5.99 8.18
N ALA A 33 1.15 7.28 7.94
CA ALA A 33 0.46 7.87 6.79
C ALA A 33 1.01 7.31 5.49
N VAL A 34 2.32 7.18 5.39
CA VAL A 34 2.94 6.64 4.20
C VAL A 34 2.55 5.17 4.03
N ALA A 35 2.55 4.42 5.12
CA ALA A 35 2.20 3.01 5.05
C ALA A 35 0.77 2.82 4.59
N LYS A 36 -0.14 3.70 5.00
CA LYS A 36 -1.51 3.59 4.55
C LYS A 36 -1.65 3.90 3.07
N VAL A 37 -0.95 4.91 2.60
CA VAL A 37 -0.98 5.25 1.17
C VAL A 37 -0.45 4.05 0.38
N ALA A 38 0.66 3.47 0.82
CA ALA A 38 1.25 2.34 0.12
C ALA A 38 0.33 1.14 0.17
N GLY A 39 -0.30 0.91 1.31
CA GLY A 39 -1.19 -0.24 1.46
C GLY A 39 -2.42 -0.16 0.58
N ILE A 40 -2.99 1.03 0.47
CA ILE A 40 -4.16 1.19 -0.38
C ILE A 40 -3.76 0.98 -1.84
N ALA A 41 -2.61 1.51 -2.24
CA ALA A 41 -2.15 1.32 -3.60
C ALA A 41 -1.87 -0.16 -3.90
N ALA A 42 -1.28 -0.87 -2.95
CA ALA A 42 -0.97 -2.27 -3.15
C ALA A 42 -2.24 -3.11 -3.28
N ARG A 43 -3.24 -2.82 -2.44
CA ARG A 43 -4.46 -3.58 -2.49
C ARG A 43 -5.22 -3.41 -3.77
N ALA A 44 -5.04 -2.31 -4.45
CA ALA A 44 -5.76 -2.04 -5.67
C ALA A 44 -5.23 -2.85 -6.85
N VAL A 45 -4.09 -3.50 -6.72
CA VAL A 45 -3.50 -4.24 -7.83
C VAL A 45 -4.22 -5.58 -7.97
N PRO A 46 -4.71 -5.91 -9.15
CA PRO A 46 -5.39 -7.19 -9.32
C PRO A 46 -4.42 -8.34 -9.06
N GLY A 47 -4.87 -9.32 -8.34
CA GLY A 47 -4.03 -10.45 -7.96
C GLY A 47 -3.61 -10.40 -6.50
N VAL A 48 -3.74 -9.26 -5.85
CA VAL A 48 -3.45 -9.15 -4.43
C VAL A 48 -4.70 -9.57 -3.68
N TYR A 49 -4.59 -10.64 -2.92
CA TYR A 49 -5.73 -11.11 -2.15
C TYR A 49 -5.86 -10.31 -0.85
N SER A 50 -4.77 -10.13 -0.16
CA SER A 50 -4.77 -9.34 1.07
C SER A 50 -3.35 -8.94 1.38
N LEU A 51 -3.19 -8.01 2.29
CA LEU A 51 -1.87 -7.63 2.75
C LEU A 51 -1.57 -8.35 4.05
N GLY A 52 -0.30 -8.52 4.32
CA GLY A 52 0.13 -9.21 5.51
C GLY A 52 0.14 -10.69 5.26
N SER A 53 -0.02 -11.46 6.32
CA SER A 53 -0.09 -12.91 6.19
C SER A 53 -1.55 -13.29 6.33
N VAL A 54 -1.85 -14.53 6.05
CA VAL A 54 -3.22 -14.99 6.19
C VAL A 54 -3.58 -14.92 7.66
N PRO A 55 -4.57 -14.18 8.04
CA PRO A 55 -4.90 -14.04 9.43
C PRO A 55 -5.53 -15.31 9.96
N SER A 56 -5.24 -15.65 11.18
CA SER A 56 -5.93 -16.75 11.81
C SER A 56 -7.36 -16.28 12.03
N ARG A 57 -8.27 -17.24 12.09
CA ARG A 57 -9.62 -16.87 12.33
C ARG A 57 -9.78 -16.07 13.57
N ALA A 58 -9.07 -16.39 14.60
CA ALA A 58 -9.20 -15.68 15.85
C ALA A 58 -8.77 -14.23 15.73
N LEU A 59 -7.66 -14.01 15.06
CA LEU A 59 -7.20 -12.65 14.92
C LEU A 59 -8.12 -11.86 14.01
N GLY A 60 -8.64 -12.49 12.99
CA GLY A 60 -9.56 -11.83 12.11
C GLY A 60 -10.81 -11.39 12.83
N ALA A 61 -11.32 -12.25 13.68
CA ALA A 61 -12.52 -11.92 14.44
C ALA A 61 -12.27 -10.77 15.38
N ILE A 62 -11.12 -10.76 16.01
CA ILE A 62 -10.81 -9.68 16.94
C ILE A 62 -10.69 -8.37 16.20
N ARG A 63 -10.07 -8.38 15.06
CA ARG A 63 -9.96 -7.16 14.30
C ARG A 63 -11.30 -6.66 13.86
N ASP A 64 -12.16 -7.56 13.43
CA ASP A 64 -13.47 -7.15 13.01
C ASP A 64 -14.26 -6.59 14.18
N ALA A 65 -14.10 -7.17 15.33
CA ALA A 65 -14.82 -6.69 16.48
C ALA A 65 -14.39 -5.28 16.87
N VAL A 66 -13.13 -4.97 16.65
CA VAL A 66 -12.67 -3.64 16.94
C VAL A 66 -13.10 -2.68 15.85
N GLY A 67 -13.49 -3.18 14.73
CA GLY A 67 -13.98 -2.33 13.67
C GLY A 67 -12.93 -1.57 12.94
N SER A 68 -11.68 -1.95 13.03
CA SER A 68 -10.70 -1.17 12.38
C SER A 68 -10.29 -1.83 11.11
N SER A 69 -10.31 -1.13 10.04
CA SER A 69 -9.73 -1.62 8.86
C SER A 69 -8.37 -1.01 8.81
N ASP A 70 -7.38 -1.81 8.99
CA ASP A 70 -6.04 -1.32 9.07
C ASP A 70 -5.45 -1.29 7.68
N HIS A 71 -5.45 -0.14 7.07
CA HIS A 71 -4.94 0.01 5.73
C HIS A 71 -3.43 -0.11 5.69
N ALA A 72 -2.78 -0.08 6.83
CA ALA A 72 -1.34 -0.24 6.88
C ALA A 72 -0.93 -1.67 7.22
N ALA A 73 -1.89 -2.57 7.39
CA ALA A 73 -1.54 -3.93 7.74
C ALA A 73 -0.64 -4.53 6.67
N GLY A 74 0.42 -5.16 7.05
CA GLY A 74 1.36 -5.77 6.13
C GLY A 74 2.30 -4.80 5.46
N VAL A 75 2.27 -3.53 5.85
CA VAL A 75 3.12 -2.53 5.24
C VAL A 75 3.96 -1.86 6.32
N HIS A 76 5.23 -1.73 6.04
CA HIS A 76 6.13 -1.01 6.93
C HIS A 76 6.81 0.05 6.10
N ALA A 77 6.85 1.27 6.58
CA ALA A 77 7.47 2.36 5.86
C ALA A 77 8.51 3.03 6.74
N GLU A 78 9.63 3.37 6.15
CA GLU A 78 10.64 4.15 6.83
C GLU A 78 10.76 5.45 6.09
N VAL A 79 10.55 6.54 6.78
CA VAL A 79 10.49 7.84 6.15
C VAL A 79 11.66 8.67 6.62
N GLY A 80 12.51 9.06 5.69
CA GLY A 80 13.59 9.98 5.97
C GLY A 80 13.19 11.38 5.60
N GLU A 81 14.14 12.24 5.54
CA GLU A 81 13.81 13.62 5.22
C GLU A 81 13.45 13.80 3.76
N THR A 82 14.05 13.05 2.87
CA THR A 82 13.77 13.20 1.45
C THR A 82 13.39 11.88 0.80
N GLN A 83 13.47 10.78 1.51
CA GLN A 83 13.33 9.47 0.91
C GLN A 83 12.48 8.55 1.75
N VAL A 84 11.88 7.57 1.09
CA VAL A 84 11.02 6.60 1.74
C VAL A 84 11.40 5.22 1.26
N ALA A 85 11.43 4.27 2.18
CA ALA A 85 11.56 2.86 1.84
C ALA A 85 10.31 2.15 2.35
N VAL A 86 9.77 1.24 1.57
CA VAL A 86 8.53 0.56 1.91
C VAL A 86 8.71 -0.94 1.79
N ASP A 87 8.25 -1.67 2.80
CA ASP A 87 8.24 -3.13 2.77
C ASP A 87 6.79 -3.58 2.81
N ILE A 88 6.41 -4.47 1.92
CA ILE A 88 5.04 -4.93 1.81
C ILE A 88 5.01 -6.43 1.84
N SER A 89 4.18 -7.00 2.70
CA SER A 89 3.91 -8.43 2.71
C SER A 89 2.49 -8.62 2.21
N LEU A 90 2.30 -9.57 1.33
CA LEU A 90 0.97 -9.77 0.77
C LEU A 90 0.71 -11.25 0.49
N VAL A 91 -0.55 -11.57 0.31
CA VAL A 91 -1.01 -12.87 -0.10
C VAL A 91 -1.55 -12.71 -1.50
N ALA A 92 -1.11 -13.54 -2.42
CA ALA A 92 -1.55 -13.45 -3.81
C ALA A 92 -2.68 -14.43 -4.07
N THR A 93 -3.50 -14.13 -5.06
CA THR A 93 -4.54 -15.05 -5.47
C THR A 93 -3.92 -16.11 -6.37
N TYR A 94 -4.26 -17.38 -6.13
CA TYR A 94 -3.72 -18.46 -6.93
C TYR A 94 -4.05 -18.21 -8.40
N GLY A 95 -3.11 -18.48 -9.26
CA GLY A 95 -3.27 -18.24 -10.69
C GLY A 95 -2.61 -16.97 -11.16
N THR A 96 -2.15 -16.14 -10.24
CA THR A 96 -1.50 -14.90 -10.60
C THR A 96 -0.01 -15.12 -10.71
N PRO A 97 0.63 -14.70 -11.78
CA PRO A 97 2.09 -14.81 -11.87
C PRO A 97 2.73 -13.94 -10.80
N LEU A 98 3.49 -14.55 -9.93
CA LEU A 98 3.91 -13.85 -8.70
C LEU A 98 4.94 -12.76 -8.91
N HIS A 99 5.93 -12.99 -9.77
CA HIS A 99 6.92 -11.95 -10.02
C HIS A 99 6.29 -10.75 -10.73
N SER A 100 5.39 -11.01 -11.64
CA SER A 100 4.69 -9.95 -12.34
C SER A 100 3.82 -9.16 -11.37
N LEU A 101 3.17 -9.86 -10.45
CA LEU A 101 2.37 -9.20 -9.44
C LEU A 101 3.23 -8.31 -8.58
N ALA A 102 4.38 -8.81 -8.14
CA ALA A 102 5.27 -8.01 -7.32
C ALA A 102 5.71 -6.75 -8.05
N ASP A 103 5.98 -6.87 -9.34
CA ASP A 103 6.39 -5.70 -10.11
C ASP A 103 5.26 -4.69 -10.23
N GLN A 104 4.03 -5.16 -10.39
CA GLN A 104 2.89 -4.25 -10.49
C GLN A 104 2.62 -3.57 -9.16
N VAL A 105 2.75 -4.30 -8.07
CA VAL A 105 2.59 -3.71 -6.75
C VAL A 105 3.66 -2.65 -6.53
N ARG A 106 4.88 -2.96 -6.89
CA ARG A 106 5.98 -2.02 -6.71
C ARG A 106 5.72 -0.74 -7.50
N SER A 107 5.29 -0.86 -8.74
CA SER A 107 5.00 0.32 -9.55
C SER A 107 3.85 1.13 -9.00
N SER A 108 2.81 0.46 -8.53
CA SER A 108 1.65 1.14 -8.01
C SER A 108 2.01 1.91 -6.75
N VAL A 109 2.82 1.30 -5.88
CA VAL A 109 3.22 1.93 -4.64
C VAL A 109 4.16 3.11 -4.91
N TYR A 110 5.11 2.93 -5.83
CA TYR A 110 6.00 4.01 -6.19
C TYR A 110 5.21 5.23 -6.62
N ARG A 111 4.25 5.01 -7.51
CA ARG A 111 3.50 6.12 -8.04
C ARG A 111 2.65 6.80 -6.97
N ALA A 112 1.96 6.01 -6.18
CA ALA A 112 1.09 6.60 -5.18
C ALA A 112 1.87 7.36 -4.12
N VAL A 113 2.97 6.80 -3.66
CA VAL A 113 3.73 7.46 -2.61
C VAL A 113 4.37 8.72 -3.15
N GLU A 114 4.96 8.67 -4.33
CA GLU A 114 5.59 9.87 -4.85
C GLU A 114 4.57 10.95 -5.16
N ASP A 115 3.41 10.57 -5.67
CA ASP A 115 2.40 11.57 -6.01
C ASP A 115 1.72 12.15 -4.77
N LEU A 116 1.44 11.34 -3.79
CA LEU A 116 0.66 11.82 -2.64
C LEU A 116 1.52 12.26 -1.47
N VAL A 117 2.65 11.64 -1.28
CA VAL A 117 3.53 12.00 -0.17
C VAL A 117 4.58 13.01 -0.61
N GLY A 118 5.03 12.89 -1.83
CA GLY A 118 5.98 13.86 -2.35
C GLY A 118 7.42 13.60 -1.96
N LEU A 119 7.73 12.39 -1.50
CA LEU A 119 9.10 12.03 -1.20
C LEU A 119 9.57 10.99 -2.20
N GLN A 120 10.85 10.90 -2.37
CA GLN A 120 11.41 9.95 -3.31
C GLN A 120 11.36 8.56 -2.73
N VAL A 121 10.80 7.61 -3.45
CA VAL A 121 10.77 6.24 -2.99
C VAL A 121 12.05 5.57 -3.49
N ILE A 122 12.88 5.12 -2.57
CA ILE A 122 14.14 4.51 -2.96
C ILE A 122 14.05 3.00 -3.03
N GLU A 123 13.06 2.43 -2.42
CA GLU A 123 13.01 0.99 -2.37
C GLU A 123 11.62 0.53 -2.01
N VAL A 124 11.08 -0.44 -2.71
CA VAL A 124 9.84 -1.08 -2.36
C VAL A 124 10.11 -2.58 -2.41
N ASN A 125 10.11 -3.21 -1.26
CA ASN A 125 10.32 -4.64 -1.16
C ASN A 125 8.98 -5.33 -1.04
N VAL A 126 8.75 -6.36 -1.84
CA VAL A 126 7.48 -7.06 -1.84
C VAL A 126 7.74 -8.51 -1.48
N GLU A 127 7.09 -8.96 -0.44
CA GLU A 127 7.19 -10.34 -0.04
C GLU A 127 5.84 -10.99 -0.21
N ILE A 128 5.75 -12.07 -0.96
CA ILE A 128 4.50 -12.80 -1.13
C ILE A 128 4.54 -13.93 -0.13
N THR A 129 3.74 -13.81 0.92
CA THR A 129 3.82 -14.73 2.06
C THR A 129 2.96 -15.96 1.86
N ASP A 130 2.00 -15.92 0.96
CA ASP A 130 1.11 -17.05 0.79
C ASP A 130 0.33 -16.87 -0.50
N VAL A 131 -0.36 -17.91 -0.91
CA VAL A 131 -1.20 -17.89 -2.09
C VAL A 131 -2.57 -18.39 -1.67
N TYR A 132 -3.57 -17.59 -1.91
CA TYR A 132 -4.92 -17.94 -1.54
C TYR A 132 -5.54 -18.79 -2.64
N VAL A 133 -6.02 -19.95 -2.28
CA VAL A 133 -6.67 -20.84 -3.22
C VAL A 133 -8.15 -20.86 -2.84
N ALA A 134 -8.97 -20.38 -3.74
CA ALA A 134 -10.40 -20.34 -3.44
C ALA A 134 -10.94 -21.75 -3.32
N PRO A 135 -11.86 -21.97 -2.41
CA PRO A 135 -12.46 -23.30 -2.30
C PRO A 135 -13.20 -23.63 -3.58
N PRO A 136 -13.34 -24.90 -3.90
CA PRO A 136 -14.09 -25.28 -5.10
C PRO A 136 -15.51 -24.76 -5.01
N VAL A 137 -15.95 -24.21 -6.11
CA VAL A 137 -17.28 -23.68 -6.11
C VAL A 137 -18.25 -24.84 -6.23
N LYS A 138 -19.19 -24.92 -5.33
CA LYS A 138 -20.12 -25.93 -5.45
C LYS A 138 -21.10 -25.35 -6.29
N SER A 139 -21.12 -25.54 -7.49
CA SER A 139 -22.02 -24.90 -8.30
C SER A 139 -23.26 -25.60 -8.29
N SER A 140 -23.90 -25.59 -7.32
CA SER A 140 -25.11 -26.28 -7.25
C SER A 140 -26.18 -25.59 -8.01
N GLY A 141 -26.19 -24.34 -8.11
CA GLY A 141 -27.28 -23.65 -8.72
C GLY A 141 -27.53 -24.04 -10.18
N PRO A 142 -26.60 -23.83 -11.00
CA PRO A 142 -26.82 -24.17 -12.41
C PRO A 142 -27.01 -25.63 -12.64
N ALA A 143 -26.28 -26.43 -11.93
CA ALA A 143 -26.43 -27.85 -12.11
C ALA A 143 -27.81 -28.31 -11.70
N THR A 144 -28.30 -27.74 -10.64
CA THR A 144 -29.62 -28.12 -10.21
C THR A 144 -30.67 -27.73 -11.22
N ALA A 145 -30.52 -26.57 -11.76
CA ALA A 145 -31.49 -26.10 -12.72
C ALA A 145 -31.44 -26.97 -13.96
N GLU A 146 -30.30 -27.39 -14.35
CA GLU A 146 -30.24 -28.26 -15.44
C GLU A 146 -30.87 -29.56 -15.18
N ARG A 147 -30.69 -30.08 -14.02
CA ARG A 147 -31.31 -31.31 -13.72
C ARG A 147 -32.75 -31.19 -13.75
N GLU A 148 -33.29 -30.16 -13.23
CA GLU A 148 -34.70 -30.01 -13.23
C GLU A 148 -35.22 -29.88 -14.62
N ALA A 149 -34.51 -29.22 -15.49
CA ALA A 149 -34.96 -29.08 -16.83
C ALA A 149 -35.00 -30.39 -17.55
N LEU A 150 -34.18 -31.31 -17.18
CA LEU A 150 -34.17 -32.58 -17.84
C LEU A 150 -35.25 -33.50 -17.34
N LEU A 151 -35.79 -33.23 -16.25
CA LEU A 151 -36.86 -34.00 -15.74
C LEU A 151 -38.19 -33.56 -16.30
#